data_685932dfb4fba6b62c5d04e5db54bfe0
#
_entry.id   685932dfb4fba6b62c5d04e5db54bfe0
#
_cell.length_a   1.000
_cell.length_b   1.000
_cell.length_c   1.000
_cell.angle_alpha   90.00
_cell.angle_beta   90.00
_cell.angle_gamma   90.00
#
_symmetry.space_group_name_H-M   'P 1'
#
loop_
_entity.id
_entity.type
_entity.pdbx_description
1 polymer ?
#
loop_
_entity_poly.entity_id
_entity_poly.type
_entity_poly.pdbx_seq_one_letter_code
_entity_poly.pdbx_strand_id
1 'polypeptide(L)'
;MKLLTRTEEIILAAVWALQEDAYGIAINRFIRRKTGLPWKFGSIYTPLGRLVKNGYLRTQEGDVTPQPGGRRKIYYKLTDIGIEALKEIKRINEEVWNCLPDLKKGD
;
A
#
# COMPACT_ATOMS: atom_id res chain seq x y z
N MET A 1 -5.12 18.42 -4.28
CA MET A 1 -4.39 17.22 -3.94
C MET A 1 -3.93 16.49 -5.19
N LYS A 2 -2.70 16.04 -5.21
CA LYS A 2 -2.20 15.22 -6.32
C LYS A 2 -2.81 13.82 -6.23
N LEU A 3 -3.36 13.32 -7.33
CA LEU A 3 -3.90 11.98 -7.35
C LEU A 3 -2.78 10.95 -7.41
N LEU A 4 -2.88 9.94 -6.56
CA LEU A 4 -1.97 8.80 -6.57
C LEU A 4 -2.40 7.79 -7.63
N THR A 5 -1.46 6.98 -8.09
CA THR A 5 -1.79 5.87 -8.97
C THR A 5 -2.57 4.81 -8.21
N ARG A 6 -3.31 3.97 -8.94
CA ARG A 6 -4.05 2.86 -8.31
C ARG A 6 -3.12 1.95 -7.52
N THR A 7 -1.93 1.68 -8.05
CA THR A 7 -0.93 0.86 -7.36
C THR A 7 -0.51 1.50 -6.04
N GLU A 8 -0.24 2.80 -6.05
CA GLU A 8 0.13 3.53 -4.85
C GLU A 8 -0.98 3.54 -3.81
N GLU A 9 -2.24 3.71 -4.23
CA GLU A 9 -3.40 3.65 -3.33
C GLU A 9 -3.50 2.30 -2.63
N ILE A 10 -3.36 1.22 -3.40
CA ILE A 10 -3.45 -0.14 -2.87
C ILE A 10 -2.32 -0.39 -1.87
N ILE A 11 -1.12 0.07 -2.18
CA ILE A 11 0.03 -0.09 -1.28
C ILE A 11 -0.17 0.68 0.03
N LEU A 12 -0.64 1.92 -0.03
CA LEU A 12 -0.93 2.68 1.19
C LEU A 12 -1.96 1.97 2.07
N ALA A 13 -3.01 1.46 1.45
CA ALA A 13 -4.04 0.73 2.18
C ALA A 13 -3.48 -0.54 2.82
N ALA A 14 -2.63 -1.26 2.10
CA ALA A 14 -2.00 -2.48 2.63
C ALA A 14 -1.08 -2.17 3.82
N VAL A 15 -0.28 -1.11 3.73
CA VAL A 15 0.58 -0.70 4.84
C VAL A 15 -0.25 -0.37 6.07
N TRP A 16 -1.34 0.36 5.89
CA TRP A 16 -2.22 0.69 7.00
C TRP A 16 -2.87 -0.56 7.60
N ALA A 17 -3.32 -1.49 6.77
CA ALA A 17 -3.95 -2.72 7.23
C ALA A 17 -2.99 -3.59 8.04
N LEU A 18 -1.73 -3.64 7.65
CA LEU A 18 -0.73 -4.47 8.31
C LEU A 18 -0.16 -3.84 9.59
N GLN A 19 -0.36 -2.53 9.78
CA GLN A 19 0.11 -1.83 10.97
C GLN A 19 1.62 -2.07 11.20
N GLU A 20 1.99 -2.69 12.32
CA GLU A 20 3.39 -2.91 12.69
C GLU A 20 4.09 -3.97 11.83
N ASP A 21 3.34 -4.74 11.06
CA ASP A 21 3.87 -5.85 10.27
C ASP A 21 4.06 -5.51 8.80
N ALA A 22 4.13 -4.22 8.45
CA ALA A 22 4.20 -3.79 7.06
C ALA A 22 5.63 -3.74 6.52
N TYR A 23 6.16 -4.90 6.16
CA TYR A 23 7.42 -4.98 5.42
C TYR A 23 7.15 -5.53 4.01
N GLY A 24 8.14 -5.40 3.11
CA GLY A 24 7.91 -5.62 1.66
C GLY A 24 7.22 -6.93 1.32
N ILE A 25 7.71 -8.05 1.83
CA ILE A 25 7.12 -9.36 1.55
C ILE A 25 5.69 -9.47 2.09
N ALA A 26 5.45 -8.96 3.29
CA ALA A 26 4.12 -8.99 3.90
C ALA A 26 3.13 -8.13 3.12
N ILE A 27 3.57 -6.96 2.65
CA ILE A 27 2.74 -6.08 1.83
C ILE A 27 2.34 -6.78 0.54
N ASN A 28 3.30 -7.39 -0.15
CA ASN A 28 3.03 -8.11 -1.39
C ASN A 28 2.04 -9.27 -1.16
N ARG A 29 2.27 -10.08 -0.12
CA ARG A 29 1.38 -11.19 0.22
C ARG A 29 -0.04 -10.72 0.52
N PHE A 30 -0.15 -9.65 1.30
CA PHE A 30 -1.44 -9.08 1.64
C PHE A 30 -2.21 -8.66 0.39
N ILE A 31 -1.55 -7.93 -0.51
CA ILE A 31 -2.19 -7.44 -1.74
C ILE A 31 -2.61 -8.61 -2.63
N ARG A 32 -1.73 -9.59 -2.83
CA ARG A 32 -2.05 -10.76 -3.64
C ARG A 32 -3.24 -11.54 -3.08
N ARG A 33 -3.26 -11.73 -1.77
CA ARG A 33 -4.34 -12.47 -1.12
C ARG A 33 -5.67 -11.72 -1.17
N LYS A 34 -5.64 -10.40 -0.96
CA LYS A 34 -6.88 -9.59 -0.91
C LYS A 34 -7.43 -9.25 -2.27
N THR A 35 -6.57 -9.05 -3.27
CA THR A 35 -7.01 -8.59 -4.60
C THR A 35 -6.99 -9.69 -5.65
N GLY A 36 -6.26 -10.77 -5.42
CA GLY A 36 -6.04 -11.80 -6.44
C GLY A 36 -5.09 -11.37 -7.54
N LEU A 37 -4.49 -10.18 -7.45
CA LEU A 37 -3.56 -9.71 -8.47
C LEU A 37 -2.25 -10.47 -8.39
N PRO A 38 -1.73 -10.97 -9.52
CA PRO A 38 -0.49 -11.75 -9.53
C PRO A 38 0.76 -10.86 -9.55
N TRP A 39 0.88 -9.96 -8.60
CA TRP A 39 2.02 -9.05 -8.53
C TRP A 39 3.29 -9.80 -8.17
N LYS A 40 4.35 -9.56 -8.93
CA LYS A 40 5.68 -10.09 -8.60
C LYS A 40 6.22 -9.36 -7.35
N PHE A 41 6.98 -10.09 -6.53
CA PHE A 41 7.51 -9.54 -5.29
C PHE A 41 8.31 -8.25 -5.50
N GLY A 42 9.10 -8.18 -6.58
CA GLY A 42 9.91 -7.00 -6.85
C GLY A 42 9.12 -5.77 -7.31
N SER A 43 7.92 -5.96 -7.83
CA SER A 43 7.17 -4.86 -8.47
C SER A 43 6.63 -3.83 -7.49
N ILE A 44 6.60 -4.11 -6.19
CA ILE A 44 6.11 -3.15 -5.20
C ILE A 44 7.18 -2.16 -4.74
N TYR A 45 8.47 -2.48 -4.92
CA TYR A 45 9.54 -1.66 -4.33
C TYR A 45 9.69 -0.30 -4.99
N THR A 46 9.48 -0.20 -6.30
CA THR A 46 9.51 1.10 -6.99
C THR A 46 8.41 2.04 -6.49
N PRO A 47 7.13 1.63 -6.47
CA PRO A 47 6.09 2.50 -5.91
C PRO A 47 6.26 2.75 -4.40
N LEU A 48 6.76 1.79 -3.62
CA LEU A 48 7.09 2.03 -2.23
C LEU A 48 8.12 3.14 -2.09
N GLY A 49 9.18 3.11 -2.90
CA GLY A 49 10.21 4.14 -2.88
C GLY A 49 9.65 5.52 -3.24
N ARG A 50 8.75 5.58 -4.23
CA ARG A 50 8.10 6.85 -4.58
C ARG A 50 7.25 7.39 -3.44
N LEU A 51 6.52 6.52 -2.75
CA LEU A 51 5.70 6.93 -1.62
C LEU A 51 6.54 7.45 -0.45
N VAL A 52 7.69 6.84 -0.21
CA VAL A 52 8.64 7.33 0.80
C VAL A 52 9.20 8.69 0.37
N LYS A 53 9.67 8.80 -0.88
CA LYS A 53 10.24 10.03 -1.41
C LYS A 53 9.25 11.19 -1.35
N ASN A 54 7.99 10.93 -1.62
CA ASN A 54 6.95 11.96 -1.65
C ASN A 54 6.31 12.21 -0.29
N GLY A 55 6.82 11.59 0.77
CA GLY A 55 6.40 11.86 2.13
C GLY A 55 5.15 11.15 2.63
N TYR A 56 4.61 10.20 1.88
CA TYR A 56 3.43 9.44 2.31
C TYR A 56 3.77 8.28 3.24
N LEU A 57 4.96 7.73 3.10
CA LEU A 57 5.46 6.66 3.96
C LEU A 57 6.81 7.04 4.54
N ARG A 58 7.10 6.46 5.69
CA ARG A 58 8.44 6.47 6.26
C ARG A 58 8.89 5.05 6.48
N THR A 59 10.20 4.84 6.55
CA THR A 59 10.78 3.53 6.78
C THR A 59 11.36 3.44 8.18
N GLN A 60 11.41 2.22 8.68
CA GLN A 60 12.04 1.91 9.96
C GLN A 60 12.71 0.55 9.83
N GLU A 61 13.99 0.47 10.21
CA GLU A 61 14.70 -0.79 10.22
C GLU A 61 14.21 -1.65 11.38
N GLY A 62 13.94 -2.91 11.09
CA GLY A 62 13.63 -3.89 12.11
C GLY A 62 14.89 -4.54 12.67
N ASP A 63 14.70 -5.46 13.59
CA ASP A 63 15.80 -6.23 14.19
C ASP A 63 16.43 -7.15 13.15
N VAL A 64 17.74 -7.42 13.33
CA VAL A 64 18.44 -8.41 12.53
C VAL A 64 17.87 -9.79 12.88
N THR A 65 17.50 -10.56 11.85
CA THR A 65 17.05 -11.93 12.08
C THR A 65 18.23 -12.77 12.58
N PRO A 66 18.00 -13.71 13.53
CA PRO A 66 19.09 -14.51 14.09
C PRO A 66 19.65 -15.58 13.15
N GLN A 67 19.21 -15.63 11.91
CA GLN A 67 19.66 -16.61 10.93
C GLN A 67 20.96 -16.16 10.25
N PRO A 68 21.87 -17.09 9.90
CA PRO A 68 23.06 -16.75 9.12
C PRO A 68 22.68 -16.04 7.82
N GLY A 69 23.29 -14.89 7.58
CA GLY A 69 22.96 -14.06 6.41
C GLY A 69 21.66 -13.30 6.56
N GLY A 70 21.05 -13.31 7.74
CA GLY A 70 19.81 -12.58 7.99
C GLY A 70 19.97 -11.08 7.75
N ARG A 71 19.03 -10.49 7.00
CA ARG A 71 19.01 -9.06 6.74
C ARG A 71 18.00 -8.40 7.64
N ARG A 72 18.24 -7.13 7.98
CA ARG A 72 17.25 -6.34 8.68
C ARG A 72 16.06 -6.15 7.77
N LYS A 73 14.87 -6.35 8.32
CA LYS A 73 13.64 -6.04 7.58
C LYS A 73 13.43 -4.54 7.59
N ILE A 74 12.96 -4.02 6.48
CA ILE A 74 12.55 -2.62 6.38
C ILE A 74 11.04 -2.58 6.51
N TYR A 75 10.56 -1.88 7.54
CA TYR A 75 9.14 -1.68 7.78
C TYR A 75 8.72 -0.33 7.25
N TYR A 76 7.49 -0.23 6.82
CA TYR A 76 6.90 0.99 6.28
C TYR A 76 5.75 1.44 7.19
N LYS A 77 5.64 2.74 7.36
CA LYS A 77 4.58 3.35 8.15
C LYS A 77 4.02 4.55 7.41
N LEU A 78 2.72 4.78 7.53
CA LEU A 78 2.14 6.01 6.99
C LEU A 78 2.60 7.19 7.84
N THR A 79 2.98 8.26 7.15
CA THR A 79 3.17 9.56 7.78
C THR A 79 1.79 10.21 7.99
N ASP A 80 1.75 11.36 8.66
CA ASP A 80 0.50 12.11 8.78
C ASP A 80 -0.06 12.48 7.41
N ILE A 81 0.83 12.85 6.47
CA ILE A 81 0.43 13.12 5.08
C ILE A 81 -0.14 11.87 4.43
N GLY A 82 0.46 10.71 4.68
CA GLY A 82 -0.02 9.42 4.16
C GLY A 82 -1.39 9.07 4.69
N ILE A 83 -1.63 9.31 5.97
CA ILE A 83 -2.94 9.07 6.60
C ILE A 83 -4.01 9.96 5.97
N GLU A 84 -3.70 11.26 5.81
CA GLU A 84 -4.63 12.20 5.18
C GLU A 84 -4.91 11.81 3.71
N ALA A 85 -3.87 11.38 2.99
CA ALA A 85 -4.04 10.92 1.61
C ALA A 85 -4.95 9.70 1.55
N LEU A 86 -4.78 8.74 2.46
CA LEU A 86 -5.59 7.54 2.48
C LEU A 86 -7.06 7.84 2.82
N LYS A 87 -7.30 8.77 3.75
CA LYS A 87 -8.65 9.23 4.06
C LYS A 87 -9.31 9.86 2.83
N GLU A 88 -8.57 10.70 2.10
CA GLU A 88 -9.08 11.37 0.91
C GLU A 88 -9.35 10.39 -0.22
N ILE A 89 -8.49 9.40 -0.41
CA ILE A 89 -8.70 8.31 -1.37
C ILE A 89 -10.00 7.58 -1.08
N LYS A 90 -10.22 7.24 0.18
CA LYS A 90 -11.44 6.56 0.61
C LYS A 90 -12.67 7.41 0.31
N ARG A 91 -12.62 8.70 0.67
CA ARG A 91 -13.73 9.63 0.44
C ARG A 91 -14.07 9.74 -1.04
N ILE A 92 -13.06 9.94 -1.88
CA ILE A 92 -13.26 10.09 -3.33
C ILE A 92 -13.84 8.80 -3.92
N ASN A 93 -13.28 7.66 -3.53
CA ASN A 93 -13.76 6.36 -4.03
C ASN A 93 -15.22 6.12 -3.64
N GLU A 94 -15.58 6.42 -2.39
CA GLU A 94 -16.96 6.27 -1.93
C GLU A 94 -17.91 7.19 -2.70
N GLU A 95 -17.54 8.45 -2.89
CA GLU A 95 -18.36 9.40 -3.64
C GLU A 95 -18.61 8.94 -5.08
N VAL A 96 -17.55 8.50 -5.74
CA VAL A 96 -17.66 8.04 -7.13
C VAL A 96 -18.47 6.75 -7.24
N TRP A 97 -18.14 5.77 -6.39
CA TRP A 97 -18.81 4.46 -6.46
C TRP A 97 -20.27 4.52 -6.04
N ASN A 98 -20.60 5.37 -5.06
CA ASN A 98 -21.98 5.50 -4.59
C ASN A 98 -22.94 6.13 -5.62
N CYS A 99 -22.40 6.86 -6.60
CA CYS A 99 -23.26 7.46 -7.62
C CYS A 99 -23.38 6.61 -8.88
N LEU A 100 -22.73 5.43 -8.93
CA LEU A 100 -22.81 4.56 -10.09
C LEU A 100 -24.13 3.77 -10.10
N PRO A 101 -24.78 3.66 -11.27
CA PRO A 101 -25.87 2.70 -11.39
C PRO A 101 -25.33 1.27 -11.29
N ASP A 102 -26.24 0.32 -11.11
CA ASP A 102 -25.87 -1.10 -11.02
C ASP A 102 -25.04 -1.51 -12.22
N LEU A 103 -23.96 -2.28 -11.96
CA LEU A 103 -23.09 -2.74 -13.01
C LEU A 103 -23.67 -3.97 -13.71
N LYS A 104 -24.67 -3.71 -14.53
CA LYS A 104 -25.26 -4.75 -15.38
C LYS A 104 -24.57 -4.71 -16.75
N LYS A 105 -24.33 -5.88 -17.33
CA LYS A 105 -23.82 -5.93 -18.70
C LYS A 105 -24.88 -5.35 -19.61
N GLY A 106 -24.46 -4.47 -20.52
CA GLY A 106 -25.37 -3.87 -21.49
C GLY A 106 -25.94 -4.90 -22.46
N ASP A 107 -27.02 -4.53 -23.06
CA ASP A 107 -27.70 -5.35 -24.08
C ASP A 107 -26.84 -5.47 -25.35
#